data_91af3f6ffc0c40a1b33fa9af60608309
#
_entry.id   91af3f6ffc0c40a1b33fa9af60608309
#
_cell.length_a   1.000
_cell.length_b   1.000
_cell.length_c   1.000
_cell.angle_alpha   90.00
_cell.angle_beta   90.00
_cell.angle_gamma   90.00
#
_symmetry.space_group_name_H-M   'P 1'
#
loop_
_entity.id
_entity.type
_entity.pdbx_description
1 polymer ?
#
loop_
_entity_poly.entity_id
_entity_poly.type
_entity_poly.pdbx_seq_one_letter_code
_entity_poly.pdbx_strand_id
1 'polypeptide(L)'
;MDLNGLPQTVQNFINDTIQYRESGNCLDYDTCQKILEYAADTGSQKLTGLGLYYLAECYWQKGEYENTMQCLTEGVGCLENARMYELLAKAHNMMGAVSDRKNNRMLALSSYYNSLKYAEKYHFYYIQGMAESNIAYTLVRMRLRQEAIQHYRIAIACYDKSEKTYQLNYNRINCMIECGCCHMYLGEMEEALQLWNEI
;
A
#
# COMPACT_ATOMS: atom_id res chain seq x y z
N MET A 1 -11.30 -0.74 11.35
CA MET A 1 -11.71 0.63 10.92
C MET A 1 -12.86 1.09 11.79
N ASP A 2 -12.80 2.29 12.39
CA ASP A 2 -13.92 2.81 13.19
C ASP A 2 -15.01 3.36 12.26
N LEU A 3 -16.16 2.66 12.17
CA LEU A 3 -17.33 3.02 11.37
C LEU A 3 -18.44 3.66 12.22
N ASN A 4 -18.17 3.91 13.51
CA ASN A 4 -19.13 4.50 14.43
C ASN A 4 -19.60 5.87 13.91
N GLY A 5 -20.91 6.11 14.01
CA GLY A 5 -21.54 7.36 13.55
C GLY A 5 -21.94 7.39 12.07
N LEU A 6 -21.67 6.34 11.30
CA LEU A 6 -22.18 6.19 9.93
C LEU A 6 -23.55 5.48 9.96
N PRO A 7 -24.45 5.78 9.01
CA PRO A 7 -25.69 5.01 8.85
C PRO A 7 -25.42 3.52 8.66
N GLN A 8 -26.29 2.67 9.20
CA GLN A 8 -26.12 1.22 9.15
C GLN A 8 -25.96 0.67 7.72
N THR A 9 -26.68 1.27 6.76
CA THR A 9 -26.56 0.92 5.34
C THR A 9 -25.16 1.17 4.78
N VAL A 10 -24.51 2.27 5.18
CA VAL A 10 -23.14 2.62 4.78
C VAL A 10 -22.14 1.71 5.49
N GLN A 11 -22.35 1.40 6.78
CA GLN A 11 -21.52 0.46 7.52
C GLN A 11 -21.55 -0.94 6.91
N ASN A 12 -22.73 -1.45 6.60
CA ASN A 12 -22.89 -2.75 5.94
C ASN A 12 -22.15 -2.77 4.61
N PHE A 13 -22.32 -1.72 3.83
CA PHE A 13 -21.70 -1.54 2.53
C PHE A 13 -20.16 -1.54 2.61
N ILE A 14 -19.58 -0.84 3.58
CA ILE A 14 -18.13 -0.82 3.82
C ILE A 14 -17.65 -2.20 4.30
N ASN A 15 -18.40 -2.85 5.19
CA ASN A 15 -18.06 -4.19 5.69
C ASN A 15 -18.11 -5.23 4.57
N ASP A 16 -19.15 -5.20 3.73
CA ASP A 16 -19.28 -6.08 2.56
C ASP A 16 -18.09 -5.86 1.57
N THR A 17 -17.70 -4.61 1.39
CA THR A 17 -16.54 -4.21 0.59
C THR A 17 -15.24 -4.78 1.15
N ILE A 18 -15.01 -4.68 2.47
CA ILE A 18 -13.82 -5.22 3.14
C ILE A 18 -13.81 -6.74 3.04
N GLN A 19 -14.94 -7.39 3.33
CA GLN A 19 -15.09 -8.85 3.28
C GLN A 19 -14.93 -9.40 1.86
N TYR A 20 -15.44 -8.69 0.86
CA TYR A 20 -15.28 -9.02 -0.55
C TYR A 20 -13.81 -8.94 -0.99
N ARG A 21 -13.06 -7.97 -0.46
CA ARG A 21 -11.62 -7.80 -0.70
C ARG A 21 -10.79 -8.90 -0.03
N GLU A 22 -11.13 -9.29 1.19
CA GLU A 22 -10.45 -10.38 1.92
C GLU A 22 -10.61 -11.72 1.20
N SER A 23 -11.68 -11.91 0.43
CA SER A 23 -11.89 -13.07 -0.44
C SER A 23 -11.12 -13.02 -1.77
N GLY A 24 -10.28 -11.98 -1.98
CA GLY A 24 -9.45 -11.81 -3.19
C GLY A 24 -10.20 -11.21 -4.39
N ASN A 25 -11.43 -10.74 -4.19
CA ASN A 25 -12.23 -10.10 -5.24
C ASN A 25 -11.96 -8.58 -5.31
N CYS A 26 -12.16 -8.00 -6.49
CA CYS A 26 -12.04 -6.57 -6.72
C CYS A 26 -13.25 -5.82 -6.17
N LEU A 27 -13.02 -4.63 -5.63
CA LEU A 27 -14.11 -3.71 -5.30
C LEU A 27 -14.96 -3.40 -6.53
N ASP A 28 -16.27 -3.37 -6.33
CA ASP A 28 -17.21 -2.94 -7.34
C ASP A 28 -17.14 -1.41 -7.49
N TYR A 29 -16.93 -0.95 -8.72
CA TYR A 29 -16.90 0.47 -9.08
C TYR A 29 -18.18 1.18 -8.65
N ASP A 30 -19.36 0.56 -8.88
CA ASP A 30 -20.67 1.13 -8.54
C ASP A 30 -20.81 1.35 -7.03
N THR A 31 -20.16 0.48 -6.25
CA THR A 31 -20.08 0.60 -4.80
C THR A 31 -19.33 1.84 -4.38
N CYS A 32 -18.18 2.12 -4.98
CA CYS A 32 -17.41 3.32 -4.68
C CYS A 32 -18.16 4.59 -5.06
N GLN A 33 -18.90 4.57 -6.19
CA GLN A 33 -19.72 5.70 -6.64
C GLN A 33 -20.85 6.02 -5.64
N LYS A 34 -21.56 5.01 -5.14
CA LYS A 34 -22.61 5.19 -4.12
C LYS A 34 -22.07 5.77 -2.81
N ILE A 35 -20.85 5.35 -2.40
CA ILE A 35 -20.19 5.96 -1.22
C ILE A 35 -19.93 7.45 -1.47
N LEU A 36 -19.44 7.80 -2.66
CA LEU A 36 -19.11 9.17 -3.01
C LEU A 36 -20.38 10.05 -3.16
N GLU A 37 -21.45 9.53 -3.75
CA GLU A 37 -22.76 10.20 -3.81
C GLU A 37 -23.26 10.52 -2.40
N TYR A 38 -23.29 9.52 -1.52
CA TYR A 38 -23.69 9.72 -0.13
C TYR A 38 -22.76 10.67 0.63
N ALA A 39 -21.44 10.63 0.33
CA ALA A 39 -20.46 11.55 0.91
C ALA A 39 -20.74 13.00 0.49
N ALA A 40 -21.13 13.23 -0.77
CA ALA A 40 -21.49 14.55 -1.29
C ALA A 40 -22.75 15.09 -0.61
N ASP A 41 -23.79 14.25 -0.46
CA ASP A 41 -25.06 14.64 0.19
C ASP A 41 -24.87 15.00 1.67
N THR A 42 -23.94 14.35 2.35
CA THR A 42 -23.69 14.53 3.79
C THR A 42 -22.54 15.48 4.12
N GLY A 43 -21.75 15.90 3.13
CA GLY A 43 -20.53 16.67 3.32
C GLY A 43 -19.43 15.92 4.11
N SER A 44 -19.48 14.57 4.14
CA SER A 44 -18.62 13.76 4.98
C SER A 44 -17.23 13.55 4.36
N GLN A 45 -16.23 14.28 4.82
CA GLN A 45 -14.84 14.09 4.38
C GLN A 45 -14.33 12.66 4.64
N LYS A 46 -14.79 12.01 5.72
CA LYS A 46 -14.45 10.61 6.03
C LYS A 46 -14.90 9.68 4.90
N LEU A 47 -16.12 9.82 4.43
CA LEU A 47 -16.67 9.00 3.34
C LEU A 47 -16.07 9.38 1.99
N THR A 48 -15.82 10.67 1.75
CA THR A 48 -15.13 11.12 0.54
C THR A 48 -13.74 10.48 0.43
N GLY A 49 -12.94 10.56 1.49
CA GLY A 49 -11.60 9.96 1.50
C GLY A 49 -11.63 8.44 1.32
N LEU A 50 -12.58 7.77 1.97
CA LEU A 50 -12.78 6.32 1.85
C LEU A 50 -13.19 5.93 0.42
N GLY A 51 -14.20 6.59 -0.13
CA GLY A 51 -14.71 6.31 -1.49
C GLY A 51 -13.65 6.55 -2.55
N LEU A 52 -12.89 7.65 -2.46
CA LEU A 52 -11.81 7.96 -3.39
C LEU A 52 -10.66 6.95 -3.30
N TYR A 53 -10.30 6.51 -2.09
CA TYR A 53 -9.27 5.49 -1.93
C TYR A 53 -9.68 4.17 -2.61
N TYR A 54 -10.88 3.67 -2.37
CA TYR A 54 -11.33 2.43 -2.98
C TYR A 54 -11.59 2.55 -4.48
N LEU A 55 -12.05 3.70 -4.95
CA LEU A 55 -12.16 3.98 -6.38
C LEU A 55 -10.77 3.97 -7.05
N ALA A 56 -9.76 4.52 -6.38
CA ALA A 56 -8.38 4.43 -6.85
C ALA A 56 -7.89 2.98 -6.95
N GLU A 57 -8.25 2.10 -6.00
CA GLU A 57 -7.95 0.67 -6.11
C GLU A 57 -8.62 0.02 -7.32
N CYS A 58 -9.88 0.38 -7.63
CA CYS A 58 -10.57 -0.11 -8.83
C CYS A 58 -9.84 0.31 -10.12
N TYR A 59 -9.42 1.57 -10.22
CA TYR A 59 -8.65 2.06 -11.35
C TYR A 59 -7.26 1.43 -11.45
N TRP A 60 -6.59 1.26 -10.31
CA TRP A 60 -5.29 0.58 -10.25
C TRP A 60 -5.35 -0.82 -10.85
N GLN A 61 -6.36 -1.61 -10.50
CA GLN A 61 -6.53 -2.97 -10.98
C GLN A 61 -6.80 -3.02 -12.49
N LYS A 62 -7.46 -2.00 -13.04
CA LYS A 62 -7.68 -1.85 -14.48
C LYS A 62 -6.45 -1.30 -15.23
N GLY A 63 -5.39 -0.89 -14.51
CA GLY A 63 -4.21 -0.26 -15.09
C GLY A 63 -4.43 1.21 -15.49
N GLU A 64 -5.51 1.82 -15.02
CA GLU A 64 -5.87 3.22 -15.28
C GLU A 64 -5.13 4.16 -14.32
N TYR A 65 -3.81 4.27 -14.50
CA TYR A 65 -2.90 4.96 -13.56
C TYR A 65 -3.17 6.46 -13.40
N GLU A 66 -3.66 7.15 -14.44
CA GLU A 66 -4.06 8.55 -14.38
C GLU A 66 -5.24 8.74 -13.41
N ASN A 67 -6.30 7.96 -13.61
CA ASN A 67 -7.50 8.01 -12.77
C ASN A 67 -7.16 7.59 -11.33
N THR A 68 -6.30 6.57 -11.15
CA THR A 68 -5.78 6.17 -9.84
C THR A 68 -5.12 7.34 -9.12
N MET A 69 -4.19 8.03 -9.79
CA MET A 69 -3.46 9.15 -9.19
C MET A 69 -4.37 10.32 -8.86
N GLN A 70 -5.34 10.63 -9.72
CA GLN A 70 -6.32 11.68 -9.48
C GLN A 70 -7.14 11.41 -8.21
N CYS A 71 -7.75 10.23 -8.10
CA CYS A 71 -8.53 9.85 -6.93
C CYS A 71 -7.69 9.90 -5.63
N LEU A 72 -6.44 9.42 -5.67
CA LEU A 72 -5.56 9.46 -4.51
C LEU A 72 -5.20 10.90 -4.10
N THR A 73 -4.91 11.76 -5.09
CA THR A 73 -4.55 13.16 -4.84
C THR A 73 -5.72 13.92 -4.20
N GLU A 74 -6.93 13.71 -4.68
CA GLU A 74 -8.16 14.30 -4.11
C GLU A 74 -8.48 13.70 -2.72
N GLY A 75 -8.24 12.40 -2.54
CA GLY A 75 -8.60 11.66 -1.32
C GLY A 75 -7.68 11.91 -0.13
N VAL A 76 -6.37 12.16 -0.35
CA VAL A 76 -5.36 12.27 0.70
C VAL A 76 -5.73 13.33 1.74
N GLY A 77 -6.15 14.52 1.32
CA GLY A 77 -6.56 15.58 2.23
C GLY A 77 -7.78 15.21 3.08
N CYS A 78 -8.74 14.51 2.48
CA CYS A 78 -9.93 14.03 3.19
C CYS A 78 -9.58 12.96 4.22
N LEU A 79 -8.69 12.02 3.88
CA LEU A 79 -8.19 10.98 4.78
C LEU A 79 -7.41 11.57 5.96
N GLU A 80 -6.58 12.57 5.72
CA GLU A 80 -5.81 13.25 6.75
C GLU A 80 -6.73 14.00 7.73
N ASN A 81 -7.66 14.80 7.22
CA ASN A 81 -8.64 15.54 8.02
C ASN A 81 -9.53 14.61 8.85
N ALA A 82 -9.91 13.46 8.27
CA ALA A 82 -10.67 12.41 8.95
C ALA A 82 -9.84 11.53 9.90
N ARG A 83 -8.53 11.76 9.99
CA ARG A 83 -7.56 10.96 10.78
C ARG A 83 -7.55 9.47 10.43
N MET A 84 -7.83 9.13 9.19
CA MET A 84 -7.81 7.76 8.68
C MET A 84 -6.39 7.34 8.27
N TYR A 85 -5.46 7.38 9.24
CA TYR A 85 -4.02 7.28 8.99
C TYR A 85 -3.57 5.98 8.35
N GLU A 86 -4.29 4.88 8.59
CA GLU A 86 -3.99 3.60 7.93
C GLU A 86 -4.26 3.69 6.42
N LEU A 87 -5.43 4.19 6.02
CA LEU A 87 -5.75 4.38 4.60
C LEU A 87 -4.87 5.46 3.97
N LEU A 88 -4.52 6.49 4.72
CA LEU A 88 -3.61 7.53 4.26
C LEU A 88 -2.22 6.96 3.93
N ALA A 89 -1.68 6.09 4.80
CA ALA A 89 -0.43 5.40 4.52
C ALA A 89 -0.53 4.50 3.29
N LYS A 90 -1.63 3.73 3.15
CA LYS A 90 -1.89 2.90 1.96
C LYS A 90 -2.02 3.76 0.68
N ALA A 91 -2.71 4.92 0.77
CA ALA A 91 -2.86 5.84 -0.36
C ALA A 91 -1.51 6.37 -0.85
N HIS A 92 -0.64 6.83 0.07
CA HIS A 92 0.71 7.25 -0.29
C HIS A 92 1.54 6.11 -0.88
N ASN A 93 1.44 4.89 -0.35
CA ASN A 93 2.11 3.73 -0.92
C ASN A 93 1.63 3.45 -2.37
N MET A 94 0.34 3.55 -2.62
CA MET A 94 -0.22 3.37 -3.97
C MET A 94 0.20 4.51 -4.92
N MET A 95 0.24 5.77 -4.48
CA MET A 95 0.79 6.90 -5.26
C MET A 95 2.23 6.63 -5.68
N GLY A 96 3.03 6.06 -4.77
CA GLY A 96 4.40 5.63 -5.06
C GLY A 96 4.43 4.57 -6.16
N ALA A 97 3.59 3.55 -6.05
CA ALA A 97 3.51 2.47 -7.03
C ALA A 97 3.08 2.98 -8.43
N VAL A 98 2.10 3.88 -8.49
CA VAL A 98 1.70 4.55 -9.75
C VAL A 98 2.86 5.33 -10.35
N SER A 99 3.58 6.09 -9.53
CA SER A 99 4.72 6.91 -9.98
C SER A 99 5.85 6.03 -10.53
N ASP A 100 6.10 4.89 -9.88
CA ASP A 100 7.13 3.95 -10.33
C ASP A 100 6.74 3.25 -11.64
N ARG A 101 5.46 2.92 -11.84
CA ARG A 101 4.93 2.43 -13.13
C ARG A 101 5.12 3.46 -14.25
N LYS A 102 5.00 4.75 -13.96
CA LYS A 102 5.28 5.85 -14.88
C LYS A 102 6.78 6.19 -14.99
N ASN A 103 7.64 5.38 -14.39
CA ASN A 103 9.09 5.56 -14.39
C ASN A 103 9.59 6.86 -13.70
N ASN A 104 8.75 7.47 -12.87
CA ASN A 104 9.13 8.64 -12.05
C ASN A 104 9.59 8.17 -10.66
N ARG A 105 10.84 7.67 -10.59
CA ARG A 105 11.39 7.06 -9.38
C ARG A 105 11.52 8.02 -8.20
N MET A 106 11.81 9.30 -8.47
CA MET A 106 11.95 10.29 -7.39
C MET A 106 10.60 10.56 -6.72
N LEU A 107 9.54 10.71 -7.50
CA LEU A 107 8.18 10.87 -6.97
C LEU A 107 7.70 9.60 -6.27
N ALA A 108 8.07 8.42 -6.80
CA ALA A 108 7.77 7.14 -6.15
C ALA A 108 8.39 7.06 -4.76
N LEU A 109 9.69 7.32 -4.63
CA LEU A 109 10.39 7.32 -3.34
C LEU A 109 9.77 8.34 -2.36
N SER A 110 9.51 9.57 -2.81
CA SER A 110 8.85 10.59 -1.97
C SER A 110 7.50 10.10 -1.42
N SER A 111 6.70 9.45 -2.27
CA SER A 111 5.39 8.93 -1.87
C SER A 111 5.52 7.76 -0.88
N TYR A 112 6.46 6.85 -1.10
CA TYR A 112 6.72 5.74 -0.17
C TYR A 112 7.23 6.24 1.20
N TYR A 113 8.10 7.26 1.23
CA TYR A 113 8.52 7.86 2.50
C TYR A 113 7.36 8.56 3.23
N ASN A 114 6.41 9.17 2.50
CA ASN A 114 5.18 9.67 3.11
C ASN A 114 4.32 8.54 3.70
N SER A 115 4.25 7.39 3.04
CA SER A 115 3.61 6.20 3.60
C SER A 115 4.29 5.74 4.89
N LEU A 116 5.63 5.64 4.89
CA LEU A 116 6.41 5.25 6.07
C LEU A 116 6.18 6.18 7.26
N LYS A 117 6.14 7.49 7.04
CA LYS A 117 5.88 8.48 8.11
C LYS A 117 4.64 8.14 8.94
N TYR A 118 3.55 7.70 8.29
CA TYR A 118 2.33 7.32 8.98
C TYR A 118 2.39 5.88 9.50
N ALA A 119 2.94 4.96 8.73
CA ALA A 119 3.03 3.55 9.10
C ALA A 119 3.92 3.35 10.34
N GLU A 120 5.05 4.03 10.46
CA GLU A 120 5.94 4.01 11.63
C GLU A 120 5.27 4.65 12.85
N LYS A 121 4.71 5.85 12.67
CA LYS A 121 4.08 6.59 13.77
C LYS A 121 2.94 5.82 14.44
N TYR A 122 2.18 5.05 13.67
CA TYR A 122 1.00 4.33 14.15
C TYR A 122 1.19 2.81 14.19
N HIS A 123 2.43 2.32 14.00
CA HIS A 123 2.82 0.90 14.07
C HIS A 123 2.04 -0.02 13.11
N PHE A 124 1.75 0.46 11.89
CA PHE A 124 1.13 -0.33 10.83
C PHE A 124 2.20 -1.19 10.14
N TYR A 125 2.70 -2.22 10.83
CA TYR A 125 3.85 -3.01 10.38
C TYR A 125 3.70 -3.59 8.97
N TYR A 126 2.51 -4.07 8.59
CA TYR A 126 2.26 -4.57 7.24
C TYR A 126 2.47 -3.49 6.17
N ILE A 127 1.95 -2.28 6.40
CA ILE A 127 2.09 -1.15 5.46
C ILE A 127 3.53 -0.66 5.44
N GLN A 128 4.19 -0.64 6.58
CA GLN A 128 5.62 -0.32 6.68
C GLN A 128 6.43 -1.30 5.82
N GLY A 129 6.20 -2.62 5.97
CA GLY A 129 6.86 -3.64 5.16
C GLY A 129 6.60 -3.46 3.65
N MET A 130 5.37 -3.11 3.27
CA MET A 130 5.03 -2.80 1.86
C MET A 130 5.80 -1.59 1.32
N ALA A 131 5.86 -0.49 2.08
CA ALA A 131 6.55 0.71 1.65
C ALA A 131 8.07 0.49 1.55
N GLU A 132 8.66 -0.19 2.54
CA GLU A 132 10.09 -0.56 2.55
C GLU A 132 10.45 -1.46 1.36
N SER A 133 9.63 -2.47 1.06
CA SER A 133 9.87 -3.34 -0.10
C SER A 133 9.77 -2.60 -1.43
N ASN A 134 8.85 -1.66 -1.54
CA ASN A 134 8.69 -0.84 -2.75
C ASN A 134 9.86 0.15 -2.92
N ILE A 135 10.35 0.74 -1.83
CA ILE A 135 11.58 1.56 -1.84
C ILE A 135 12.75 0.72 -2.33
N ALA A 136 12.95 -0.48 -1.74
CA ALA A 136 14.02 -1.39 -2.13
C ALA A 136 13.94 -1.73 -3.63
N TYR A 137 12.77 -2.10 -4.12
CA TYR A 137 12.56 -2.39 -5.54
C TYR A 137 12.90 -1.19 -6.44
N THR A 138 12.50 0.02 -6.05
CA THR A 138 12.82 1.25 -6.78
C THR A 138 14.34 1.51 -6.79
N LEU A 139 15.01 1.31 -5.66
CA LEU A 139 16.47 1.44 -5.54
C LEU A 139 17.23 0.41 -6.40
N VAL A 140 16.75 -0.84 -6.48
CA VAL A 140 17.30 -1.85 -7.41
C VAL A 140 17.26 -1.35 -8.86
N ARG A 141 16.14 -0.76 -9.28
CA ARG A 141 15.99 -0.17 -10.61
C ARG A 141 16.87 1.06 -10.84
N MET A 142 17.29 1.72 -9.76
CA MET A 142 18.31 2.80 -9.76
C MET A 142 19.73 2.27 -9.67
N ARG A 143 19.94 0.94 -9.61
CA ARG A 143 21.22 0.23 -9.42
C ARG A 143 21.87 0.45 -8.04
N LEU A 144 21.12 0.92 -7.07
CA LEU A 144 21.53 1.15 -5.68
C LEU A 144 21.23 -0.11 -4.84
N ARG A 145 21.92 -1.23 -5.17
CA ARG A 145 21.61 -2.55 -4.59
C ARG A 145 21.97 -2.66 -3.11
N GLN A 146 23.04 -1.98 -2.70
CA GLN A 146 23.48 -2.02 -1.30
C GLN A 146 22.45 -1.37 -0.38
N GLU A 147 21.90 -0.25 -0.80
CA GLU A 147 20.82 0.45 -0.09
C GLU A 147 19.52 -0.36 -0.13
N ALA A 148 19.21 -0.97 -1.28
CA ALA A 148 18.01 -1.81 -1.43
C ALA A 148 18.00 -3.00 -0.45
N ILE A 149 19.15 -3.65 -0.21
CA ILE A 149 19.29 -4.74 0.77
C ILE A 149 18.83 -4.29 2.16
N GLN A 150 19.18 -3.08 2.58
CA GLN A 150 18.80 -2.56 3.90
C GLN A 150 17.27 -2.44 4.01
N HIS A 151 16.63 -1.88 2.99
CA HIS A 151 15.18 -1.72 2.94
C HIS A 151 14.45 -3.07 2.86
N TYR A 152 14.95 -4.05 2.09
CA TYR A 152 14.38 -5.41 2.09
C TYR A 152 14.48 -6.08 3.46
N ARG A 153 15.58 -5.96 4.16
CA ARG A 153 15.75 -6.51 5.53
C ARG A 153 14.74 -5.88 6.51
N ILE A 154 14.54 -4.56 6.43
CA ILE A 154 13.53 -3.87 7.25
C ILE A 154 12.13 -4.37 6.88
N ALA A 155 11.82 -4.51 5.60
CA ALA A 155 10.54 -5.03 5.14
C ALA A 155 10.24 -6.43 5.71
N ILE A 156 11.19 -7.35 5.63
CA ILE A 156 11.08 -8.71 6.19
C ILE A 156 10.79 -8.64 7.71
N ALA A 157 11.56 -7.85 8.46
CA ALA A 157 11.37 -7.68 9.89
C ALA A 157 9.99 -7.06 10.24
N CYS A 158 9.45 -6.19 9.39
CA CYS A 158 8.11 -5.64 9.55
C CYS A 158 7.02 -6.69 9.29
N TYR A 159 7.19 -7.52 8.26
CA TYR A 159 6.27 -8.62 8.00
C TYR A 159 6.29 -9.67 9.12
N ASP A 160 7.44 -9.94 9.73
CA ASP A 160 7.54 -10.86 10.87
C ASP A 160 6.76 -10.39 12.11
N LYS A 161 6.55 -9.07 12.25
CA LYS A 161 5.75 -8.44 13.33
C LYS A 161 4.26 -8.33 13.02
N SER A 162 3.86 -8.63 11.79
CA SER A 162 2.48 -8.48 11.34
C SER A 162 1.69 -9.77 11.55
N GLU A 163 0.34 -9.66 11.59
CA GLU A 163 -0.54 -10.81 11.62
C GLU A 163 -0.34 -11.67 10.37
N LYS A 164 -0.16 -12.99 10.56
CA LYS A 164 0.19 -13.90 9.47
C LYS A 164 -1.02 -14.14 8.55
N THR A 165 -0.92 -13.68 7.32
CA THR A 165 -1.85 -13.96 6.23
C THR A 165 -1.10 -14.56 5.04
N TYR A 166 -1.83 -15.18 4.11
CA TYR A 166 -1.24 -15.68 2.87
C TYR A 166 -0.50 -14.57 2.09
N GLN A 167 -1.14 -13.42 1.93
CA GLN A 167 -0.56 -12.28 1.22
C GLN A 167 0.71 -11.75 1.90
N LEU A 168 0.74 -11.72 3.23
CA LEU A 168 1.91 -11.31 3.98
C LEU A 168 3.08 -12.29 3.75
N ASN A 169 2.83 -13.60 3.83
CA ASN A 169 3.86 -14.59 3.59
C ASN A 169 4.41 -14.48 2.16
N TYR A 170 3.55 -14.28 1.17
CA TYR A 170 3.96 -14.05 -0.21
C TYR A 170 4.87 -12.83 -0.35
N ASN A 171 4.50 -11.69 0.24
CA ASN A 171 5.29 -10.46 0.21
C ASN A 171 6.65 -10.63 0.93
N ARG A 172 6.66 -11.32 2.07
CA ARG A 172 7.87 -11.63 2.82
C ARG A 172 8.84 -12.47 2.00
N ILE A 173 8.36 -13.56 1.43
CA ILE A 173 9.16 -14.45 0.58
C ILE A 173 9.73 -13.69 -0.63
N ASN A 174 8.92 -12.86 -1.29
CA ASN A 174 9.41 -12.03 -2.39
C ASN A 174 10.54 -11.09 -1.96
N CYS A 175 10.44 -10.47 -0.77
CA CYS A 175 11.52 -9.64 -0.25
C CYS A 175 12.81 -10.45 -0.01
N MET A 176 12.70 -11.70 0.49
CA MET A 176 13.86 -12.57 0.70
C MET A 176 14.51 -12.96 -0.64
N ILE A 177 13.71 -13.29 -1.64
CA ILE A 177 14.20 -13.61 -3.00
C ILE A 177 14.94 -12.42 -3.59
N GLU A 178 14.30 -11.23 -3.61
CA GLU A 178 14.90 -10.03 -4.21
C GLU A 178 16.13 -9.55 -3.45
N CYS A 179 16.14 -9.65 -2.13
CA CYS A 179 17.31 -9.37 -1.29
C CYS A 179 18.48 -10.31 -1.64
N GLY A 180 18.22 -11.62 -1.76
CA GLY A 180 19.20 -12.60 -2.19
C GLY A 180 19.71 -12.32 -3.62
N CYS A 181 18.85 -11.92 -4.53
CA CYS A 181 19.26 -11.47 -5.87
C CYS A 181 20.21 -10.27 -5.80
N CYS A 182 19.95 -9.29 -4.92
CA CYS A 182 20.85 -8.16 -4.73
C CYS A 182 22.24 -8.60 -4.24
N HIS A 183 22.31 -9.49 -3.24
CA HIS A 183 23.58 -10.08 -2.76
C HIS A 183 24.31 -10.83 -3.86
N MET A 184 23.62 -11.67 -4.63
CA MET A 184 24.19 -12.37 -5.76
C MET A 184 24.82 -11.42 -6.79
N TYR A 185 24.15 -10.32 -7.14
CA TYR A 185 24.67 -9.31 -8.07
C TYR A 185 25.91 -8.55 -7.52
N LEU A 186 26.07 -8.51 -6.21
CA LEU A 186 27.25 -7.91 -5.54
C LEU A 186 28.40 -8.92 -5.34
N GLY A 187 28.18 -10.18 -5.74
CA GLY A 187 29.18 -11.26 -5.55
C GLY A 187 29.14 -11.91 -4.17
N GLU A 188 28.17 -11.58 -3.35
CA GLU A 188 27.96 -12.06 -1.97
C GLU A 188 27.08 -13.32 -2.00
N MET A 189 27.65 -14.43 -2.53
CA MET A 189 26.89 -15.65 -2.82
C MET A 189 26.43 -16.39 -1.56
N GLU A 190 27.21 -16.32 -0.49
CA GLU A 190 26.90 -17.01 0.77
C GLU A 190 25.66 -16.40 1.42
N GLU A 191 25.56 -15.08 1.45
CA GLU A 191 24.42 -14.31 1.96
C GLU A 191 23.17 -14.57 1.13
N ALA A 192 23.29 -14.65 -0.19
CA ALA A 192 22.18 -14.98 -1.06
C ALA A 192 21.64 -16.38 -0.77
N LEU A 193 22.51 -17.37 -0.67
CA LEU A 193 22.14 -18.76 -0.38
C LEU A 193 21.52 -18.91 1.01
N GLN A 194 22.02 -18.17 2.02
CA GLN A 194 21.44 -18.18 3.35
C GLN A 194 19.98 -17.74 3.31
N LEU A 195 19.68 -16.59 2.68
CA LEU A 195 18.31 -16.08 2.55
C LEU A 195 17.38 -17.06 1.83
N TRP A 196 17.87 -17.69 0.76
CA TRP A 196 17.03 -18.61 -0.02
C TRP A 196 16.80 -19.96 0.67
N ASN A 197 17.69 -20.39 1.56
CA ASN A 197 17.49 -21.59 2.37
C ASN A 197 16.48 -21.41 3.52
N GLU A 198 16.10 -20.16 3.83
CA GLU A 198 15.08 -19.82 4.85
C GLU A 198 13.64 -19.74 4.28
N ILE A 199 13.48 -19.91 2.96
CA ILE A 199 12.19 -19.91 2.26
C ILE A 199 11.58 -21.31 2.23
#